data_ec02a67bfe146be1d930ff644087ddfc
#
_entry.id   ec02a67bfe146be1d930ff644087ddfc
#
_cell.length_a   1.000
_cell.length_b   1.000
_cell.length_c   1.000
_cell.angle_alpha   90.00
_cell.angle_beta   90.00
_cell.angle_gamma   90.00
#
_symmetry.space_group_name_H-M   'P 1'
#
loop_
_entity.id
_entity.type
_entity.pdbx_description
1 polymer ?
#
loop_
_entity_poly.entity_id
_entity_poly.type
_entity_poly.pdbx_seq_one_letter_code
_entity_poly.pdbx_strand_id
1 'polypeptide(L)'
;MTLDRKIDAAIKLLQSIPTDEGTIEVCYSGGKDSDVILELAKMAGINYRAIYKNTTIDPRGTMQHVREMGVEVVQPKENFLNLVRRKGMPSRFVRFCCEILKEYPILPRAVLGIRRNESRKRAERYKEPELCRVYSGGTKVRQYLPILEWSNDDVKEFVEERKIKCAPVYYDKDGNFDVNRRLGCVGCPLADKKARRAEYLENPKMLLAQVKALQDYYDKRIAAGAASSTCVTCGGNAWVFFYASLFYDSFAKFKDKCTNLLFEFDIEAYMKDYFKIKL
;
A
#
# COMPACT_ATOMS: atom_id res chain seq x y z
N MET A 1 -1.41 17.54 -24.37
CA MET A 1 -0.69 16.47 -25.09
C MET A 1 -1.66 15.30 -25.20
N THR A 2 -1.88 14.73 -26.37
CA THR A 2 -2.77 13.56 -26.56
C THR A 2 -2.21 12.32 -25.88
N LEU A 3 -3.06 11.32 -25.61
CA LEU A 3 -2.64 10.05 -25.00
C LEU A 3 -1.57 9.36 -25.85
N ASP A 4 -1.75 9.28 -27.19
CA ASP A 4 -0.75 8.68 -28.09
C ASP A 4 0.65 9.26 -27.92
N ARG A 5 0.75 10.59 -27.87
CA ARG A 5 2.06 11.24 -27.64
C ARG A 5 2.65 10.92 -26.28
N LYS A 6 1.79 10.72 -25.26
CA LYS A 6 2.24 10.30 -23.93
C LYS A 6 2.70 8.85 -23.92
N ILE A 7 2.02 7.99 -24.66
CA ILE A 7 2.42 6.58 -24.88
C ILE A 7 3.79 6.53 -25.59
N ASP A 8 3.94 7.27 -26.69
CA ASP A 8 5.21 7.33 -27.44
C ASP A 8 6.37 7.84 -26.56
N ALA A 9 6.12 8.86 -25.76
CA ALA A 9 7.11 9.39 -24.82
C ALA A 9 7.50 8.37 -23.76
N ALA A 10 6.52 7.63 -23.22
CA ALA A 10 6.75 6.56 -22.25
C ALA A 10 7.57 5.41 -22.84
N ILE A 11 7.23 4.97 -24.06
CA ILE A 11 7.96 3.92 -24.78
C ILE A 11 9.41 4.37 -25.04
N LYS A 12 9.62 5.58 -25.55
CA LYS A 12 10.97 6.14 -25.79
C LYS A 12 11.79 6.18 -24.52
N LEU A 13 11.20 6.61 -23.40
CA LEU A 13 11.87 6.60 -22.09
C LEU A 13 12.27 5.18 -21.69
N LEU A 14 11.40 4.20 -21.84
CA LEU A 14 11.69 2.81 -21.51
C LEU A 14 12.79 2.23 -22.41
N GLN A 15 12.77 2.52 -23.72
CA GLN A 15 13.79 2.10 -24.67
C GLN A 15 15.14 2.77 -24.48
N SER A 16 15.17 3.96 -23.86
CA SER A 16 16.42 4.68 -23.55
C SER A 16 17.14 4.13 -22.33
N ILE A 17 16.51 3.21 -21.58
CA ILE A 17 17.14 2.61 -20.39
C ILE A 17 18.35 1.77 -20.85
N PRO A 18 19.57 2.04 -20.35
CA PRO A 18 20.73 1.27 -20.73
C PRO A 18 20.56 -0.22 -20.40
N THR A 19 20.93 -1.11 -21.30
CA THR A 19 20.78 -2.58 -21.17
C THR A 19 22.06 -3.31 -20.78
N ASP A 20 23.19 -2.59 -20.77
CA ASP A 20 24.52 -3.08 -20.45
C ASP A 20 24.68 -3.63 -19.03
N GLU A 21 23.85 -3.15 -18.08
CA GLU A 21 23.85 -3.61 -16.67
C GLU A 21 22.77 -4.67 -16.39
N GLY A 22 22.21 -5.31 -17.41
CA GLY A 22 21.26 -6.42 -17.27
C GLY A 22 19.78 -6.04 -17.27
N THR A 23 18.98 -6.84 -16.58
CA THR A 23 17.51 -6.78 -16.59
C THR A 23 16.97 -5.60 -15.78
N ILE A 24 15.87 -5.01 -16.23
CA ILE A 24 15.18 -3.89 -15.58
C ILE A 24 14.08 -4.41 -14.64
N GLU A 25 13.96 -3.87 -13.43
CA GLU A 25 12.84 -4.16 -12.52
C GLU A 25 11.61 -3.33 -12.94
N VAL A 26 10.51 -3.95 -13.33
CA VAL A 26 9.20 -3.31 -13.35
C VAL A 26 8.57 -3.52 -11.98
N CYS A 27 8.55 -2.45 -11.17
CA CYS A 27 7.99 -2.48 -9.81
C CYS A 27 6.47 -2.64 -9.88
N TYR A 28 5.99 -3.85 -9.68
CA TYR A 28 4.58 -4.17 -9.77
C TYR A 28 3.92 -4.18 -8.40
N SER A 29 2.78 -3.52 -8.25
CA SER A 29 2.05 -3.41 -6.97
C SER A 29 0.66 -4.08 -6.99
N GLY A 30 0.24 -4.61 -8.14
CA GLY A 30 -1.13 -5.09 -8.38
C GLY A 30 -2.14 -3.96 -8.62
N GLY A 31 -1.70 -2.70 -8.58
CA GLY A 31 -2.55 -1.55 -8.83
C GLY A 31 -2.58 -1.14 -10.31
N LYS A 32 -3.65 -0.46 -10.74
CA LYS A 32 -3.87 -0.02 -12.13
C LYS A 32 -2.66 0.68 -12.78
N ASP A 33 -1.96 1.51 -12.02
CA ASP A 33 -0.79 2.23 -12.53
C ASP A 33 0.40 1.26 -12.77
N SER A 34 0.50 0.18 -12.00
CA SER A 34 1.46 -0.89 -12.25
C SER A 34 1.05 -1.80 -13.41
N ASP A 35 -0.24 -1.99 -13.63
CA ASP A 35 -0.75 -2.68 -14.83
C ASP A 35 -0.40 -1.89 -16.10
N VAL A 36 -0.57 -0.57 -16.07
CA VAL A 36 -0.21 0.34 -17.17
C VAL A 36 1.28 0.28 -17.49
N ILE A 37 2.17 0.40 -16.51
CA ILE A 37 3.62 0.36 -16.78
C ILE A 37 4.09 -1.02 -17.22
N LEU A 38 3.44 -2.10 -16.82
CA LEU A 38 3.72 -3.45 -17.28
C LEU A 38 3.36 -3.59 -18.77
N GLU A 39 2.21 -3.06 -19.19
CA GLU A 39 1.81 -3.06 -20.59
C GLU A 39 2.75 -2.19 -21.45
N LEU A 40 3.11 -0.99 -20.96
CA LEU A 40 4.08 -0.13 -21.64
C LEU A 40 5.47 -0.80 -21.79
N ALA A 41 5.90 -1.56 -20.78
CA ALA A 41 7.17 -2.31 -20.87
C ALA A 41 7.10 -3.41 -21.95
N LYS A 42 5.96 -4.10 -22.09
CA LYS A 42 5.72 -5.06 -23.19
C LYS A 42 5.75 -4.35 -24.54
N MET A 43 5.03 -3.23 -24.68
CA MET A 43 5.00 -2.43 -25.94
C MET A 43 6.38 -1.90 -26.33
N ALA A 44 7.18 -1.50 -25.34
CA ALA A 44 8.55 -1.00 -25.58
C ALA A 44 9.53 -2.12 -25.99
N GLY A 45 9.18 -3.39 -25.81
CA GLY A 45 10.02 -4.55 -26.13
C GLY A 45 11.32 -4.63 -25.31
N ILE A 46 11.32 -4.06 -24.10
CA ILE A 46 12.52 -4.07 -23.23
C ILE A 46 12.66 -5.40 -22.49
N ASN A 47 13.90 -5.74 -22.08
CA ASN A 47 14.16 -6.88 -21.22
C ASN A 47 13.91 -6.52 -19.77
N TYR A 48 12.84 -7.05 -19.16
CA TYR A 48 12.43 -6.72 -17.80
C TYR A 48 12.04 -7.94 -16.96
N ARG A 49 12.08 -7.76 -15.65
CA ARG A 49 11.41 -8.62 -14.66
C ARG A 49 10.34 -7.81 -13.96
N ALA A 50 9.09 -8.20 -14.08
CA ALA A 50 8.00 -7.62 -13.31
C ALA A 50 7.98 -8.29 -11.93
N ILE A 51 8.15 -7.48 -10.87
CA ILE A 51 8.34 -7.98 -9.51
C ILE A 51 7.31 -7.38 -8.56
N TYR A 52 6.53 -8.26 -7.93
CA TYR A 52 5.59 -7.93 -6.86
C TYR A 52 6.17 -8.34 -5.51
N LYS A 53 6.30 -7.36 -4.60
CA LYS A 53 6.75 -7.59 -3.23
C LYS A 53 5.54 -7.79 -2.33
N ASN A 54 5.31 -9.04 -1.91
CA ASN A 54 4.13 -9.40 -1.12
C ASN A 54 4.17 -8.74 0.27
N THR A 55 3.17 -7.92 0.58
CA THR A 55 3.07 -7.27 1.89
C THR A 55 2.42 -8.13 2.95
N THR A 56 1.80 -9.22 2.55
CA THR A 56 1.01 -10.15 3.39
C THR A 56 -0.27 -9.57 4.00
N ILE A 57 -0.61 -8.33 3.66
CA ILE A 57 -1.83 -7.61 4.08
C ILE A 57 -2.52 -6.89 2.93
N ASP A 58 -2.26 -7.30 1.70
CA ASP A 58 -2.97 -6.74 0.55
C ASP A 58 -4.42 -7.28 0.49
N PRO A 59 -5.37 -6.52 -0.09
CA PRO A 59 -6.76 -6.91 -0.19
C PRO A 59 -6.96 -8.24 -0.93
N ARG A 60 -8.12 -8.87 -0.68
CA ARG A 60 -8.51 -10.10 -1.39
C ARG A 60 -8.51 -9.87 -2.90
N GLY A 61 -8.06 -10.89 -3.64
CA GLY A 61 -7.97 -10.84 -5.10
C GLY A 61 -6.65 -10.26 -5.63
N THR A 62 -5.90 -9.47 -4.84
CA THR A 62 -4.61 -8.90 -5.29
C THR A 62 -3.62 -9.99 -5.72
N MET A 63 -3.41 -11.01 -4.88
CA MET A 63 -2.49 -12.10 -5.20
C MET A 63 -2.93 -12.94 -6.40
N GLN A 64 -4.24 -13.11 -6.60
CA GLN A 64 -4.75 -13.79 -7.78
C GLN A 64 -4.45 -12.97 -9.03
N HIS A 65 -4.75 -11.66 -9.01
CA HIS A 65 -4.44 -10.74 -10.11
C HIS A 65 -2.95 -10.73 -10.46
N VAL A 66 -2.07 -10.64 -9.44
CA VAL A 66 -0.60 -10.69 -9.64
C VAL A 66 -0.18 -11.96 -10.38
N ARG A 67 -0.74 -13.13 -10.03
CA ARG A 67 -0.45 -14.41 -10.71
C ARG A 67 -0.99 -14.44 -12.13
N GLU A 68 -2.21 -13.95 -12.35
CA GLU A 68 -2.81 -13.84 -13.69
C GLU A 68 -1.99 -12.96 -14.63
N MET A 69 -1.34 -11.92 -14.09
CA MET A 69 -0.43 -11.04 -14.84
C MET A 69 0.95 -11.65 -15.12
N GLY A 70 1.24 -12.85 -14.60
CA GLY A 70 2.52 -13.53 -14.80
C GLY A 70 3.71 -12.85 -14.11
N VAL A 71 3.45 -12.13 -13.02
CA VAL A 71 4.44 -11.34 -12.29
C VAL A 71 5.17 -12.20 -11.25
N GLU A 72 6.48 -12.03 -11.15
CA GLU A 72 7.29 -12.68 -10.12
C GLU A 72 6.90 -12.19 -8.73
N VAL A 73 6.65 -13.13 -7.80
CA VAL A 73 6.27 -12.82 -6.43
C VAL A 73 7.45 -13.02 -5.49
N VAL A 74 7.89 -11.94 -4.87
CA VAL A 74 8.90 -11.98 -3.82
C VAL A 74 8.22 -12.02 -2.46
N GLN A 75 8.48 -13.09 -1.72
CA GLN A 75 7.96 -13.26 -0.36
C GLN A 75 8.86 -12.54 0.66
N PRO A 76 8.29 -11.83 1.64
CA PRO A 76 9.08 -11.22 2.69
C PRO A 76 9.65 -12.26 3.64
N LYS A 77 10.82 -11.97 4.23
CA LYS A 77 11.41 -12.81 5.29
C LYS A 77 10.54 -12.89 6.54
N GLU A 78 9.78 -11.86 6.82
CA GLU A 78 8.88 -11.75 7.96
C GLU A 78 7.55 -11.13 7.48
N ASN A 79 6.41 -11.71 7.84
CA ASN A 79 5.11 -11.17 7.48
C ASN A 79 4.74 -9.95 8.33
N PHE A 80 3.74 -9.18 7.87
CA PHE A 80 3.30 -7.97 8.55
C PHE A 80 2.85 -8.20 10.00
N LEU A 81 2.13 -9.27 10.29
CA LEU A 81 1.64 -9.55 11.64
C LEU A 81 2.79 -9.83 12.61
N ASN A 82 3.85 -10.51 12.17
CA ASN A 82 5.05 -10.71 12.98
C ASN A 82 5.79 -9.38 13.21
N LEU A 83 5.85 -8.51 12.20
CA LEU A 83 6.38 -7.16 12.38
C LEU A 83 5.58 -6.38 13.45
N VAL A 84 4.25 -6.50 13.45
CA VAL A 84 3.40 -5.88 14.48
C VAL A 84 3.69 -6.46 15.88
N ARG A 85 3.82 -7.77 16.02
CA ARG A 85 4.19 -8.43 17.30
C ARG A 85 5.55 -7.98 17.85
N ARG A 86 6.43 -7.50 16.97
CA ARG A 86 7.78 -7.05 17.34
C ARG A 86 7.90 -5.53 17.52
N LYS A 87 7.22 -4.74 16.67
CA LYS A 87 7.37 -3.28 16.58
C LYS A 87 6.13 -2.49 16.98
N GLY A 88 4.98 -3.15 17.18
CA GLY A 88 3.67 -2.50 17.29
C GLY A 88 3.09 -2.08 15.93
N MET A 89 1.97 -1.37 15.95
CA MET A 89 1.36 -0.89 14.70
C MET A 89 2.17 0.24 14.06
N PRO A 90 2.29 0.25 12.73
CA PRO A 90 2.89 1.38 12.03
C PRO A 90 1.99 2.63 12.12
N SER A 91 2.61 3.78 11.97
CA SER A 91 1.92 5.07 11.95
C SER A 91 2.22 5.84 10.66
N ARG A 92 1.61 7.03 10.49
CA ARG A 92 1.95 7.93 9.37
C ARG A 92 3.41 8.40 9.41
N PHE A 93 4.02 8.43 10.59
CA PHE A 93 5.39 8.91 10.80
C PHE A 93 6.40 7.75 10.81
N VAL A 94 6.01 6.58 11.31
CA VAL A 94 6.88 5.40 11.44
C VAL A 94 6.34 4.29 10.53
N ARG A 95 6.87 4.23 9.30
CA ARG A 95 6.42 3.33 8.25
C ARG A 95 7.37 2.17 7.99
N PHE A 96 7.84 1.53 9.06
CA PHE A 96 8.75 0.39 8.96
C PHE A 96 8.22 -0.72 8.04
N CYS A 97 6.89 -0.89 7.95
CA CYS A 97 6.28 -1.88 7.07
C CYS A 97 6.57 -1.61 5.59
N CYS A 98 6.54 -0.35 5.16
CA CYS A 98 6.89 0.00 3.77
C CYS A 98 8.37 -0.27 3.50
N GLU A 99 9.24 0.14 4.42
CA GLU A 99 10.69 -0.06 4.31
C GLU A 99 11.05 -1.56 4.21
N ILE A 100 10.46 -2.39 5.08
CA ILE A 100 10.79 -3.81 5.17
C ILE A 100 10.10 -4.64 4.07
N LEU A 101 8.85 -4.30 3.70
CA LEU A 101 8.04 -5.15 2.83
C LEU A 101 7.96 -4.66 1.37
N LYS A 102 8.18 -3.38 1.10
CA LYS A 102 8.00 -2.80 -0.25
C LYS A 102 9.18 -1.99 -0.78
N GLU A 103 9.75 -1.11 0.06
CA GLU A 103 10.67 -0.08 -0.37
C GLU A 103 12.13 -0.54 -0.29
N TYR A 104 12.44 -1.71 -0.84
CA TYR A 104 13.82 -2.18 -1.01
C TYR A 104 14.09 -2.50 -2.49
N PRO A 105 15.29 -2.22 -2.98
CA PRO A 105 15.64 -2.52 -4.37
C PRO A 105 15.93 -4.00 -4.55
N ILE A 106 15.60 -4.54 -5.73
CA ILE A 106 16.03 -5.87 -6.18
C ILE A 106 17.03 -5.73 -7.31
N LEU A 107 16.78 -4.81 -8.25
CA LEU A 107 17.66 -4.52 -9.37
C LEU A 107 18.13 -3.05 -9.35
N PRO A 108 19.26 -2.73 -9.99
CA PRO A 108 19.83 -1.38 -9.98
C PRO A 108 19.03 -0.35 -10.81
N ARG A 109 18.11 -0.82 -11.65
CA ARG A 109 17.21 0.00 -12.46
C ARG A 109 15.78 -0.43 -12.26
N ALA A 110 14.90 0.53 -12.01
CA ALA A 110 13.50 0.25 -11.67
C ALA A 110 12.54 1.18 -12.42
N VAL A 111 11.50 0.62 -13.00
CA VAL A 111 10.35 1.33 -13.58
C VAL A 111 9.23 1.37 -12.56
N LEU A 112 8.69 2.56 -12.27
CA LEU A 112 7.64 2.76 -11.28
C LEU A 112 6.44 3.49 -11.88
N GLY A 113 5.23 3.04 -11.53
CA GLY A 113 3.96 3.66 -11.90
C GLY A 113 3.62 4.85 -10.99
N ILE A 114 4.49 5.86 -10.94
CA ILE A 114 4.27 7.08 -10.14
C ILE A 114 3.73 8.17 -11.04
N ARG A 115 2.67 8.87 -10.57
CA ARG A 115 2.07 10.00 -11.27
C ARG A 115 2.02 11.24 -10.36
N ARG A 116 2.30 12.42 -10.92
CA ARG A 116 2.18 13.71 -10.20
C ARG A 116 0.75 13.97 -9.75
N ASN A 117 -0.21 13.59 -10.59
CA ASN A 117 -1.64 13.82 -10.35
C ASN A 117 -2.21 13.11 -9.12
N GLU A 118 -1.52 12.09 -8.59
CA GLU A 118 -2.01 11.34 -7.42
C GLU A 118 -1.98 12.14 -6.11
N SER A 119 -1.06 13.09 -5.95
CA SER A 119 -1.00 13.96 -4.78
C SER A 119 -0.02 15.12 -4.94
N ARG A 120 -0.31 16.24 -4.24
CA ARG A 120 0.59 17.39 -4.16
C ARG A 120 2.02 17.02 -3.74
N LYS A 121 2.17 16.12 -2.75
CA LYS A 121 3.49 15.64 -2.29
C LYS A 121 4.27 14.91 -3.39
N ARG A 122 3.57 14.15 -4.27
CA ARG A 122 4.21 13.51 -5.42
C ARG A 122 4.63 14.53 -6.47
N ALA A 123 3.76 15.50 -6.78
CA ALA A 123 4.08 16.58 -7.70
C ALA A 123 5.29 17.42 -7.24
N GLU A 124 5.42 17.67 -5.94
CA GLU A 124 6.55 18.38 -5.36
C GLU A 124 7.85 17.54 -5.39
N ARG A 125 7.74 16.22 -5.14
CA ARG A 125 8.90 15.33 -5.01
C ARG A 125 9.48 14.87 -6.34
N TYR A 126 8.63 14.56 -7.31
CA TYR A 126 9.05 13.98 -8.59
C TYR A 126 8.95 15.03 -9.69
N LYS A 127 10.09 15.65 -10.04
CA LYS A 127 10.17 16.70 -11.05
C LYS A 127 10.53 16.15 -12.43
N GLU A 128 11.33 15.10 -12.46
CA GLU A 128 11.85 14.51 -13.68
C GLU A 128 11.41 13.05 -13.82
N PRO A 129 11.26 12.55 -15.05
CA PRO A 129 10.88 11.16 -15.32
C PRO A 129 11.98 10.15 -15.01
N GLU A 130 13.21 10.62 -14.79
CA GLU A 130 14.36 9.82 -14.38
C GLU A 130 14.99 10.43 -13.13
N LEU A 131 15.29 9.59 -12.13
CA LEU A 131 15.98 10.01 -10.92
C LEU A 131 16.82 8.88 -10.32
N CYS A 132 17.83 9.26 -9.54
CA CYS A 132 18.61 8.32 -8.75
C CYS A 132 18.12 8.36 -7.30
N ARG A 133 17.74 7.18 -6.75
CA ARG A 133 17.37 7.04 -5.34
C ARG A 133 18.43 6.24 -4.61
N VAL A 134 18.84 6.76 -3.45
CA VAL A 134 19.70 6.03 -2.50
C VAL A 134 18.81 5.40 -1.43
N TYR A 135 18.93 4.10 -1.24
CA TYR A 135 18.23 3.33 -0.22
C TYR A 135 19.09 3.19 1.05
N SER A 136 18.46 2.75 2.14
CA SER A 136 19.17 2.39 3.37
C SER A 136 20.25 1.34 3.06
N GLY A 137 21.46 1.58 3.50
CA GLY A 137 22.63 0.74 3.13
C GLY A 137 23.43 1.23 1.92
N GLY A 138 23.11 2.40 1.36
CA GLY A 138 23.90 3.04 0.30
C GLY A 138 23.61 2.54 -1.13
N THR A 139 22.70 1.58 -1.29
CA THR A 139 22.32 1.06 -2.61
C THR A 139 21.68 2.16 -3.47
N LYS A 140 22.28 2.45 -4.61
CA LYS A 140 21.78 3.42 -5.60
C LYS A 140 20.93 2.68 -6.64
N VAL A 141 19.74 3.21 -6.94
CA VAL A 141 18.84 2.70 -7.98
C VAL A 141 18.42 3.84 -8.88
N ARG A 142 18.57 3.65 -10.19
CA ARG A 142 17.96 4.54 -11.18
C ARG A 142 16.49 4.19 -11.32
N GLN A 143 15.64 5.18 -11.16
CA GLN A 143 14.18 5.03 -11.26
C GLN A 143 13.68 5.76 -12.50
N TYR A 144 12.81 5.11 -13.26
CA TYR A 144 12.19 5.62 -14.47
C TYR A 144 10.67 5.67 -14.27
N LEU A 145 10.06 6.81 -14.56
CA LEU A 145 8.67 7.12 -14.28
C LEU A 145 7.91 7.41 -15.58
N PRO A 146 7.61 6.39 -16.40
CA PRO A 146 7.08 6.60 -17.76
C PRO A 146 5.72 7.27 -17.81
N ILE A 147 4.94 7.19 -16.74
CA ILE A 147 3.59 7.76 -16.64
C ILE A 147 3.52 8.96 -15.68
N LEU A 148 4.66 9.64 -15.42
CA LEU A 148 4.75 10.72 -14.43
C LEU A 148 3.72 11.83 -14.67
N GLU A 149 3.49 12.21 -15.93
CA GLU A 149 2.59 13.29 -16.35
C GLU A 149 1.16 12.81 -16.70
N TRP A 150 0.85 11.52 -16.49
CA TRP A 150 -0.46 11.00 -16.84
C TRP A 150 -1.53 11.40 -15.82
N SER A 151 -2.69 11.84 -16.33
CA SER A 151 -3.91 12.07 -15.54
C SER A 151 -4.66 10.78 -15.23
N ASN A 152 -5.75 10.88 -14.48
CA ASN A 152 -6.67 9.75 -14.30
C ASN A 152 -7.35 9.39 -15.62
N ASP A 153 -7.68 10.40 -16.45
CA ASP A 153 -8.34 10.18 -17.74
C ASP A 153 -7.39 9.44 -18.69
N ASP A 154 -6.11 9.82 -18.76
CA ASP A 154 -5.13 9.09 -19.56
C ASP A 154 -5.02 7.61 -19.14
N VAL A 155 -4.99 7.35 -17.84
CA VAL A 155 -4.94 5.96 -17.33
C VAL A 155 -6.21 5.20 -17.66
N LYS A 156 -7.38 5.84 -17.53
CA LYS A 156 -8.66 5.22 -17.85
C LYS A 156 -8.74 4.87 -19.34
N GLU A 157 -8.47 5.85 -20.21
CA GLU A 157 -8.48 5.69 -21.66
C GLU A 157 -7.53 4.56 -22.09
N PHE A 158 -6.29 4.57 -21.60
CA PHE A 158 -5.31 3.53 -21.92
C PHE A 158 -5.74 2.13 -21.47
N VAL A 159 -6.29 2.01 -20.25
CA VAL A 159 -6.79 0.72 -19.72
C VAL A 159 -7.94 0.19 -20.57
N GLU A 160 -8.87 1.06 -20.98
CA GLU A 160 -10.03 0.70 -21.80
C GLU A 160 -9.62 0.35 -23.24
N GLU A 161 -8.79 1.15 -23.90
CA GLU A 161 -8.29 0.89 -25.26
C GLU A 161 -7.47 -0.38 -25.36
N ARG A 162 -6.58 -0.60 -24.41
CA ARG A 162 -5.71 -1.79 -24.35
C ARG A 162 -6.41 -3.01 -23.73
N LYS A 163 -7.64 -2.86 -23.25
CA LYS A 163 -8.43 -3.90 -22.58
C LYS A 163 -7.67 -4.56 -21.43
N ILE A 164 -6.97 -3.73 -20.64
CA ILE A 164 -6.18 -4.21 -19.52
C ILE A 164 -7.13 -4.65 -18.40
N LYS A 165 -7.03 -5.91 -17.98
CA LYS A 165 -7.76 -6.42 -16.83
C LYS A 165 -7.04 -5.99 -15.54
N CYS A 166 -7.57 -4.97 -14.86
CA CYS A 166 -7.07 -4.53 -13.56
C CYS A 166 -7.57 -5.40 -12.41
N ALA A 167 -7.01 -5.22 -11.21
CA ALA A 167 -7.44 -5.94 -10.02
C ALA A 167 -8.93 -5.68 -9.69
N PRO A 168 -9.65 -6.65 -9.06
CA PRO A 168 -11.09 -6.54 -8.79
C PRO A 168 -11.53 -5.29 -8.05
N VAL A 169 -10.65 -4.73 -7.20
CA VAL A 169 -10.93 -3.50 -6.46
C VAL A 169 -11.27 -2.29 -7.34
N TYR A 170 -10.85 -2.30 -8.60
CA TYR A 170 -11.09 -1.20 -9.55
C TYR A 170 -12.44 -1.28 -10.27
N TYR A 171 -13.21 -2.31 -10.02
CA TYR A 171 -14.52 -2.48 -10.66
C TYR A 171 -15.63 -2.29 -9.64
N ASP A 172 -16.73 -1.66 -10.08
CA ASP A 172 -17.94 -1.58 -9.30
C ASP A 172 -18.75 -2.90 -9.37
N LYS A 173 -19.97 -2.91 -8.79
CA LYS A 173 -20.84 -4.10 -8.78
C LYS A 173 -21.36 -4.46 -10.17
N ASP A 174 -21.39 -3.48 -11.06
CA ASP A 174 -21.87 -3.60 -12.43
C ASP A 174 -20.73 -3.93 -13.42
N GLY A 175 -19.49 -4.04 -12.90
CA GLY A 175 -18.29 -4.37 -13.68
C GLY A 175 -17.65 -3.16 -14.38
N ASN A 176 -18.04 -1.92 -14.04
CA ASN A 176 -17.45 -0.73 -14.64
C ASN A 176 -16.12 -0.39 -13.94
N PHE A 177 -15.11 -0.04 -14.75
CA PHE A 177 -13.80 0.38 -14.25
C PHE A 177 -13.85 1.79 -13.63
N ASP A 178 -13.42 1.91 -12.39
CA ASP A 178 -13.31 3.17 -11.66
C ASP A 178 -11.84 3.50 -11.37
N VAL A 179 -11.28 4.40 -12.15
CA VAL A 179 -9.89 4.86 -12.05
C VAL A 179 -9.58 5.57 -10.71
N ASN A 180 -10.60 6.07 -10.00
CA ASN A 180 -10.43 6.78 -8.73
C ASN A 180 -10.26 5.83 -7.54
N ARG A 181 -10.60 4.57 -7.70
CA ARG A 181 -10.34 3.57 -6.66
C ARG A 181 -8.84 3.32 -6.49
N ARG A 182 -8.47 2.88 -5.32
CA ARG A 182 -7.07 2.66 -4.96
C ARG A 182 -6.87 1.28 -4.36
N LEU A 183 -5.83 0.62 -4.81
CA LEU A 183 -5.31 -0.58 -4.16
C LEU A 183 -4.27 -0.16 -3.10
N GLY A 184 -4.42 -0.65 -1.89
CA GLY A 184 -3.50 -0.41 -0.79
C GLY A 184 -3.53 -1.54 0.23
N CYS A 185 -2.56 -1.57 1.13
CA CYS A 185 -2.56 -2.54 2.24
C CYS A 185 -3.75 -2.30 3.16
N VAL A 186 -4.42 -3.36 3.59
CA VAL A 186 -5.59 -3.28 4.48
C VAL A 186 -5.22 -2.63 5.80
N GLY A 187 -5.90 -1.53 6.14
CA GLY A 187 -5.68 -0.76 7.36
C GLY A 187 -4.45 0.15 7.32
N CYS A 188 -3.93 0.48 6.14
CA CYS A 188 -2.77 1.35 5.97
C CYS A 188 -2.96 2.69 6.70
N PRO A 189 -2.03 3.12 7.57
CA PRO A 189 -2.16 4.38 8.30
C PRO A 189 -2.11 5.63 7.41
N LEU A 190 -1.70 5.50 6.14
CA LEU A 190 -1.72 6.59 5.17
C LEU A 190 -3.11 6.81 4.55
N ALA A 191 -3.97 5.80 4.54
CA ALA A 191 -5.35 5.95 4.13
C ALA A 191 -6.13 6.81 5.15
N ASP A 192 -7.16 7.50 4.68
CA ASP A 192 -8.07 8.20 5.59
C ASP A 192 -8.90 7.20 6.40
N LYS A 193 -9.54 7.69 7.47
CA LYS A 193 -10.27 6.82 8.41
C LYS A 193 -11.50 6.18 7.79
N LYS A 194 -12.18 6.89 6.88
CA LYS A 194 -13.37 6.37 6.19
C LYS A 194 -12.98 5.20 5.29
N ALA A 195 -11.91 5.37 4.51
CA ALA A 195 -11.35 4.31 3.67
C ALA A 195 -10.91 3.11 4.51
N ARG A 196 -10.17 3.33 5.61
CA ARG A 196 -9.73 2.25 6.50
C ARG A 196 -10.89 1.47 7.12
N ARG A 197 -11.98 2.16 7.52
CA ARG A 197 -13.18 1.48 8.02
C ARG A 197 -13.82 0.63 6.94
N ALA A 198 -13.93 1.14 5.71
CA ALA A 198 -14.45 0.38 4.58
C ALA A 198 -13.59 -0.86 4.27
N GLU A 199 -12.27 -0.71 4.24
CA GLU A 199 -11.31 -1.80 4.04
C GLU A 199 -11.47 -2.91 5.10
N TYR A 200 -11.66 -2.55 6.37
CA TYR A 200 -11.85 -3.53 7.44
C TYR A 200 -13.25 -4.18 7.41
N LEU A 201 -14.29 -3.47 6.95
CA LEU A 201 -15.61 -4.08 6.72
C LEU A 201 -15.55 -5.16 5.63
N GLU A 202 -14.74 -4.93 4.60
CA GLU A 202 -14.51 -5.92 3.54
C GLU A 202 -13.54 -7.05 3.97
N ASN A 203 -12.66 -6.76 4.93
CA ASN A 203 -11.62 -7.68 5.40
C ASN A 203 -11.62 -7.88 6.93
N PRO A 204 -12.74 -8.31 7.56
CA PRO A 204 -12.85 -8.37 9.02
C PRO A 204 -11.87 -9.35 9.67
N LYS A 205 -11.51 -10.45 8.98
CA LYS A 205 -10.48 -11.39 9.46
C LYS A 205 -9.10 -10.73 9.55
N MET A 206 -8.79 -9.79 8.67
CA MET A 206 -7.52 -9.05 8.73
C MET A 206 -7.49 -8.08 9.91
N LEU A 207 -8.60 -7.38 10.20
CA LEU A 207 -8.70 -6.56 11.42
C LEU A 207 -8.44 -7.42 12.67
N LEU A 208 -9.14 -8.54 12.80
CA LEU A 208 -8.97 -9.44 13.95
C LEU A 208 -7.52 -9.93 14.10
N ALA A 209 -6.88 -10.30 12.98
CA ALA A 209 -5.48 -10.73 13.00
C ALA A 209 -4.53 -9.61 13.43
N GLN A 210 -4.77 -8.38 12.98
CA GLN A 210 -3.99 -7.22 13.39
C GLN A 210 -4.22 -6.85 14.86
N VAL A 211 -5.45 -6.94 15.35
CA VAL A 211 -5.77 -6.74 16.78
C VAL A 211 -5.02 -7.75 17.64
N LYS A 212 -5.09 -9.04 17.28
CA LYS A 212 -4.37 -10.10 18.03
C LYS A 212 -2.86 -9.86 18.03
N ALA A 213 -2.29 -9.51 16.87
CA ALA A 213 -0.85 -9.24 16.79
C ALA A 213 -0.42 -8.03 17.62
N LEU A 214 -1.26 -6.99 17.69
CA LEU A 214 -1.00 -5.83 18.55
C LEU A 214 -1.18 -6.17 20.03
N GLN A 215 -2.17 -7.01 20.39
CA GLN A 215 -2.33 -7.48 21.77
C GLN A 215 -1.10 -8.26 22.23
N ASP A 216 -0.63 -9.20 21.42
CA ASP A 216 0.62 -9.96 21.70
C ASP A 216 1.81 -9.01 21.96
N TYR A 217 1.90 -7.92 21.19
CA TYR A 217 2.94 -6.89 21.39
C TYR A 217 2.75 -6.16 22.73
N TYR A 218 1.52 -5.76 23.08
CA TYR A 218 1.23 -5.07 24.32
C TYR A 218 1.52 -5.94 25.54
N ASP A 219 1.04 -7.17 25.53
CA ASP A 219 1.25 -8.12 26.65
C ASP A 219 2.74 -8.35 26.92
N LYS A 220 3.51 -8.56 25.86
CA LYS A 220 4.97 -8.71 25.96
C LYS A 220 5.65 -7.47 26.51
N ARG A 221 5.22 -6.27 26.09
CA ARG A 221 5.81 -4.99 26.54
C ARG A 221 5.43 -4.67 27.99
N ILE A 222 4.22 -4.98 28.41
CA ILE A 222 3.75 -4.82 29.79
C ILE A 222 4.54 -5.77 30.70
N ALA A 223 4.64 -7.05 30.35
CA ALA A 223 5.38 -8.04 31.12
C ALA A 223 6.87 -7.66 31.29
N ALA A 224 7.45 -6.98 30.29
CA ALA A 224 8.83 -6.48 30.35
C ALA A 224 8.99 -5.12 31.06
N GLY A 225 7.91 -4.54 31.61
CA GLY A 225 7.94 -3.19 32.20
C GLY A 225 8.27 -2.06 31.24
N ALA A 226 8.09 -2.28 29.92
CA ALA A 226 8.52 -1.38 28.86
C ALA A 226 7.36 -0.97 27.93
N ALA A 227 6.15 -0.78 28.50
CA ALA A 227 4.97 -0.37 27.74
C ALA A 227 5.20 0.98 27.05
N SER A 228 4.81 1.08 25.76
CA SER A 228 4.85 2.34 25.03
C SER A 228 3.77 3.32 25.52
N SER A 229 3.95 4.63 25.27
CA SER A 229 2.93 5.64 25.61
C SER A 229 1.55 5.31 25.00
N THR A 230 1.51 4.79 23.78
CA THR A 230 0.27 4.36 23.11
C THR A 230 -0.34 3.15 23.84
N CYS A 231 0.47 2.17 24.25
CA CYS A 231 0.01 1.02 25.02
C CYS A 231 -0.63 1.48 26.35
N VAL A 232 0.05 2.36 27.10
CA VAL A 232 -0.47 2.93 28.34
C VAL A 232 -1.77 3.69 28.12
N THR A 233 -1.83 4.56 27.09
CA THR A 233 -3.04 5.31 26.75
C THR A 233 -4.24 4.42 26.43
N CYS A 234 -3.98 3.25 25.84
CA CYS A 234 -5.01 2.27 25.51
C CYS A 234 -5.28 1.25 26.65
N GLY A 235 -4.69 1.44 27.84
CA GLY A 235 -4.85 0.48 28.94
C GLY A 235 -4.38 -0.93 28.62
N GLY A 236 -3.41 -1.09 27.71
CA GLY A 236 -2.94 -2.39 27.25
C GLY A 236 -3.89 -3.15 26.32
N ASN A 237 -4.99 -2.53 25.91
CA ASN A 237 -6.02 -3.17 25.08
C ASN A 237 -5.92 -2.74 23.61
N ALA A 238 -5.66 -3.70 22.72
CA ALA A 238 -5.52 -3.46 21.29
C ALA A 238 -6.83 -3.00 20.62
N TRP A 239 -8.00 -3.44 21.09
CA TRP A 239 -9.28 -2.96 20.56
C TRP A 239 -9.47 -1.47 20.79
N VAL A 240 -9.03 -0.96 21.95
CA VAL A 240 -9.04 0.47 22.26
C VAL A 240 -8.17 1.26 21.26
N PHE A 241 -6.99 0.72 20.91
CA PHE A 241 -6.13 1.32 19.89
C PHE A 241 -6.86 1.44 18.53
N PHE A 242 -7.45 0.33 18.06
CA PHE A 242 -8.15 0.33 16.77
C PHE A 242 -9.36 1.25 16.78
N TYR A 243 -10.16 1.23 17.86
CA TYR A 243 -11.28 2.15 18.02
C TYR A 243 -10.84 3.60 17.95
N ALA A 244 -9.86 4.00 18.78
CA ALA A 244 -9.33 5.36 18.76
C ALA A 244 -8.78 5.76 17.38
N SER A 245 -8.00 4.87 16.74
CA SER A 245 -7.36 5.16 15.44
C SER A 245 -8.34 5.26 14.27
N LEU A 246 -9.52 4.65 14.37
CA LEU A 246 -10.53 4.61 13.30
C LEU A 246 -11.65 5.63 13.47
N PHE A 247 -11.96 6.02 14.71
CA PHE A 247 -13.12 6.86 14.98
C PHE A 247 -12.77 8.26 15.53
N TYR A 248 -11.54 8.48 16.04
CA TYR A 248 -11.12 9.76 16.60
C TYR A 248 -9.97 10.40 15.81
N ASP A 249 -9.92 11.74 15.79
CA ASP A 249 -8.88 12.48 15.06
C ASP A 249 -7.49 12.36 15.69
N SER A 250 -7.45 12.17 16.99
CA SER A 250 -6.22 11.93 17.74
C SER A 250 -6.49 11.13 19.00
N PHE A 251 -5.45 10.47 19.53
CA PHE A 251 -5.52 9.80 20.83
C PHE A 251 -5.81 10.78 21.98
N ALA A 252 -5.40 12.05 21.89
CA ALA A 252 -5.74 13.07 22.87
C ALA A 252 -7.26 13.30 22.92
N LYS A 253 -7.88 13.56 21.75
CA LYS A 253 -9.35 13.72 21.66
C LYS A 253 -10.12 12.47 22.11
N PHE A 254 -9.57 11.30 21.87
CA PHE A 254 -10.12 10.05 22.39
C PHE A 254 -10.07 10.03 23.91
N LYS A 255 -8.91 10.31 24.52
CA LYS A 255 -8.71 10.31 25.96
C LYS A 255 -9.67 11.29 26.66
N ASP A 256 -9.78 12.52 26.16
CA ASP A 256 -10.66 13.56 26.73
C ASP A 256 -12.14 13.13 26.76
N LYS A 257 -12.60 12.41 25.74
CA LYS A 257 -13.97 11.88 25.70
C LYS A 257 -14.16 10.62 26.53
N CYS A 258 -13.16 9.77 26.64
CA CYS A 258 -13.27 8.48 27.30
C CYS A 258 -13.11 8.55 28.81
N THR A 259 -12.63 9.64 29.39
CA THR A 259 -12.58 9.81 30.84
C THR A 259 -13.98 9.67 31.49
N ASN A 260 -15.04 9.88 30.69
CA ASN A 260 -16.44 9.76 31.13
C ASN A 260 -17.20 8.54 30.59
N LEU A 261 -16.63 7.79 29.60
CA LEU A 261 -17.35 6.73 28.89
C LEU A 261 -16.78 5.31 29.10
N LEU A 262 -15.58 5.18 29.65
CA LEU A 262 -14.89 3.89 29.75
C LEU A 262 -15.51 2.89 30.75
N PHE A 263 -16.46 3.30 31.57
CA PHE A 263 -17.07 2.43 32.59
C PHE A 263 -18.32 1.69 32.12
N GLU A 264 -18.92 2.05 30.95
CA GLU A 264 -20.18 1.43 30.49
C GLU A 264 -20.15 0.95 29.01
N PHE A 265 -19.06 1.16 28.28
CA PHE A 265 -19.00 0.88 26.83
C PHE A 265 -17.99 -0.22 26.52
N ASP A 266 -18.50 -1.40 26.14
CA ASP A 266 -17.68 -2.51 25.66
C ASP A 266 -17.19 -2.22 24.23
N ILE A 267 -15.98 -1.67 24.14
CA ILE A 267 -15.34 -1.32 22.87
C ILE A 267 -15.12 -2.56 21.99
N GLU A 268 -14.77 -3.70 22.58
CA GLU A 268 -14.53 -4.94 21.82
C GLU A 268 -15.83 -5.45 21.19
N ALA A 269 -16.90 -5.52 21.98
CA ALA A 269 -18.22 -5.93 21.49
C ALA A 269 -18.70 -4.98 20.38
N TYR A 270 -18.61 -3.67 20.59
CA TYR A 270 -18.95 -2.67 19.57
C TYR A 270 -18.14 -2.85 18.28
N MET A 271 -16.83 -3.03 18.38
CA MET A 271 -15.96 -3.18 17.22
C MET A 271 -16.25 -4.47 16.45
N LYS A 272 -16.51 -5.56 17.16
CA LYS A 272 -16.88 -6.85 16.56
C LYS A 272 -18.19 -6.73 15.79
N ASP A 273 -19.21 -6.09 16.39
CA ASP A 273 -20.49 -5.87 15.75
C ASP A 273 -20.35 -4.95 14.51
N TYR A 274 -19.73 -3.79 14.68
CA TYR A 274 -19.51 -2.80 13.60
C TYR A 274 -18.82 -3.42 12.38
N PHE A 275 -17.76 -4.19 12.59
CA PHE A 275 -16.99 -4.83 11.53
C PHE A 275 -17.50 -6.22 11.15
N LYS A 276 -18.64 -6.67 11.69
CA LYS A 276 -19.28 -7.96 11.39
C LYS A 276 -18.31 -9.13 11.57
N ILE A 277 -17.51 -9.08 12.64
CA ILE A 277 -16.57 -10.15 12.99
C ILE A 277 -17.37 -11.27 13.64
N LYS A 278 -17.58 -12.35 12.92
CA LYS A 278 -18.14 -13.59 13.47
C LYS A 278 -17.04 -14.33 14.21
N LEU A 279 -17.33 -14.76 15.43
CA LEU A 279 -16.49 -15.63 16.26
C LEU A 279 -16.44 -17.05 15.69
#